data_94d5656997ce4efc6eb2d3179420846f
#
_entry.id   94d5656997ce4efc6eb2d3179420846f
#
_cell.length_a   1.000
_cell.length_b   1.000
_cell.length_c   1.000
_cell.angle_alpha   90.00
_cell.angle_beta   90.00
_cell.angle_gamma   90.00
#
_symmetry.space_group_name_H-M   'P 1'
#
loop_
_entity.id
_entity.type
_entity.pdbx_description
1 polymer ?
#
loop_
_entity_poly.entity_id
_entity_poly.type
_entity_poly.pdbx_seq_one_letter_code
_entity_poly.pdbx_strand_id
1 'polypeptide(L)'
;MEMTVSDLNGSAPIAEVNGLTRREMLALTALGLVAGAPDAAFAVGPEGQLTWGIHVSLAPVWFDPADVSGIITPFMVLYALHDAMVKPMPGQVLAPSLAEAWSAEDGLTYDFTLREGAKFHNGELVTADDVKFSFERYRGASHDLMSARVAAIEITDPRHLRFRLKEPWPDFLTFYSTATAAGWIVPRRYIEKVGDEGFKKAPIGAGPYKFVSFTPGVELVLEAFDQYWRKPPNVKRLVLKVVPEETTRLAALKRGEVDIAYSIRGELAEELRRTPRLTLKPAVVQGVFCVYFPDQWDPKSPWHDERVRHAASLAIDREGTNQALTLGYSLITGNPLVPDHYEFFWQPPEPAYDPKQAKKLLADAGHPNGFDAGDYYCDSSYSNIGEAIVDNLQAIGIRARLRPIERAAFIKRYSDKQFKNIIQAGPGAFGNAATRLEAFAIKGGVFAYGSYPDLDALYQQQAVELDHAKRAAILDKMQQIVVERVVFAPIWQLAFLNGVGPRVGESGFGLIPRFPYTAPYEGPRPESGLEPHPMPHLTALEGIAFSLCVYIDRRYLPTVLV
;
A
#
# COMPACT_ATOMS: atom_id res chain seq x y z
N MET A 1 -31.33 61.62 -32.83
CA MET A 1 -32.68 61.57 -33.42
C MET A 1 -33.51 60.80 -32.38
N GLU A 2 -34.14 61.60 -31.52
CA GLU A 2 -35.06 61.18 -30.47
C GLU A 2 -36.29 60.58 -31.09
N MET A 3 -36.84 59.55 -30.49
CA MET A 3 -38.28 59.36 -30.46
C MET A 3 -38.71 58.65 -29.17
N THR A 4 -39.69 59.30 -28.58
CA THR A 4 -40.31 59.21 -27.28
C THR A 4 -41.22 57.98 -27.13
N VAL A 5 -41.39 57.62 -25.84
CA VAL A 5 -42.41 56.74 -25.25
C VAL A 5 -43.81 57.31 -25.55
N SER A 6 -44.75 56.49 -26.02
CA SER A 6 -46.14 56.41 -25.54
C SER A 6 -46.97 55.37 -26.31
N ASP A 7 -47.89 54.77 -25.58
CA ASP A 7 -49.12 54.11 -26.02
C ASP A 7 -49.06 52.68 -26.59
N LEU A 8 -49.40 51.73 -25.76
CA LEU A 8 -50.49 50.81 -26.06
C LEU A 8 -51.02 50.12 -24.75
N ASN A 9 -52.11 50.70 -24.21
CA ASN A 9 -53.03 50.01 -23.34
C ASN A 9 -53.80 48.95 -24.12
N GLY A 10 -53.69 47.69 -23.69
CA GLY A 10 -54.48 46.57 -24.19
C GLY A 10 -54.77 45.62 -23.04
N SER A 11 -55.84 45.87 -22.33
CA SER A 11 -56.42 45.02 -21.28
C SER A 11 -56.99 43.74 -21.88
N ALA A 12 -56.40 42.57 -21.50
CA ALA A 12 -57.07 41.27 -21.61
C ALA A 12 -57.44 40.77 -20.20
N PRO A 13 -58.54 40.04 -20.03
CA PRO A 13 -59.16 39.83 -18.71
C PRO A 13 -58.43 38.79 -17.89
N ILE A 14 -58.32 39.14 -16.62
CA ILE A 14 -57.75 38.22 -15.57
C ILE A 14 -58.76 37.11 -15.35
N ALA A 15 -58.42 35.88 -15.66
CA ALA A 15 -59.14 34.71 -15.21
C ALA A 15 -59.03 34.58 -13.69
N GLU A 16 -60.21 34.61 -13.03
CA GLU A 16 -60.33 34.33 -11.60
C GLU A 16 -59.80 32.93 -11.30
N VAL A 17 -58.70 32.81 -10.53
CA VAL A 17 -58.33 31.60 -9.86
C VAL A 17 -58.89 31.62 -8.46
N ASN A 18 -60.04 30.97 -8.33
CA ASN A 18 -60.72 30.73 -7.06
C ASN A 18 -59.90 29.81 -6.18
N GLY A 19 -59.65 30.20 -4.92
CA GLY A 19 -59.67 29.27 -3.83
C GLY A 19 -58.40 29.03 -3.04
N LEU A 20 -57.51 30.00 -2.84
CA LEU A 20 -56.47 29.91 -1.80
C LEU A 20 -56.78 30.88 -0.65
N THR A 21 -56.99 30.33 0.54
CA THR A 21 -57.18 31.12 1.76
C THR A 21 -55.92 31.81 2.21
N ARG A 22 -56.05 32.91 2.96
CA ARG A 22 -54.89 33.61 3.56
C ARG A 22 -53.93 32.69 4.36
N ARG A 23 -54.43 31.57 4.88
CA ARG A 23 -53.63 30.56 5.57
C ARG A 23 -52.78 29.72 4.61
N GLU A 24 -53.30 29.43 3.44
CA GLU A 24 -52.56 28.65 2.41
C GLU A 24 -51.50 29.52 1.71
N MET A 25 -51.76 30.82 1.56
CA MET A 25 -50.72 31.76 1.08
C MET A 25 -49.59 31.94 2.10
N LEU A 26 -49.89 31.93 3.39
CA LEU A 26 -48.85 31.98 4.44
C LEU A 26 -48.06 30.66 4.53
N ALA A 27 -48.71 29.53 4.22
CA ALA A 27 -48.01 28.24 4.14
C ALA A 27 -47.08 28.15 2.92
N LEU A 28 -47.47 28.69 1.76
CA LEU A 28 -46.65 28.76 0.56
C LEU A 28 -45.48 29.76 0.69
N THR A 29 -45.67 30.88 1.40
CA THR A 29 -44.56 31.79 1.72
C THR A 29 -43.59 31.22 2.75
N ALA A 30 -44.04 30.39 3.69
CA ALA A 30 -43.16 29.65 4.60
C ALA A 30 -42.38 28.56 3.89
N LEU A 31 -42.95 27.88 2.89
CA LEU A 31 -42.26 26.91 2.01
C LEU A 31 -41.28 27.61 1.05
N GLY A 32 -41.59 28.81 0.58
CA GLY A 32 -40.71 29.59 -0.31
C GLY A 32 -39.50 30.20 0.41
N LEU A 33 -39.59 30.43 1.72
CA LEU A 33 -38.46 30.91 2.54
C LEU A 33 -37.47 29.80 2.95
N VAL A 34 -37.83 28.52 2.81
CA VAL A 34 -36.94 27.38 3.03
C VAL A 34 -36.15 27.02 1.75
N ALA A 35 -36.60 27.46 0.58
CA ALA A 35 -35.95 27.21 -0.70
C ALA A 35 -34.78 28.16 -1.04
N GLY A 36 -34.47 29.12 -0.17
CA GLY A 36 -33.45 30.13 -0.40
C GLY A 36 -32.26 30.12 0.61
N ALA A 37 -32.21 29.10 1.49
CA ALA A 37 -30.97 28.87 2.25
C ALA A 37 -29.94 28.21 1.30
N PRO A 38 -28.67 28.74 1.21
CA PRO A 38 -27.65 27.98 0.52
C PRO A 38 -27.58 26.62 1.19
N ASP A 39 -27.56 25.55 0.39
CA ASP A 39 -27.33 24.19 0.86
C ASP A 39 -26.12 24.21 1.82
N ALA A 40 -26.40 24.31 3.10
CA ALA A 40 -25.51 23.77 4.10
C ALA A 40 -25.55 22.26 3.79
N ALA A 41 -24.60 21.80 2.98
CA ALA A 41 -24.34 20.40 2.81
C ALA A 41 -24.09 19.86 4.21
N PHE A 42 -25.12 19.34 4.85
CA PHE A 42 -24.95 18.50 6.02
C PHE A 42 -24.00 17.41 5.56
N ALA A 43 -22.79 17.42 6.08
CA ALA A 43 -21.86 16.35 5.85
C ALA A 43 -22.57 15.08 6.32
N VAL A 44 -23.06 14.29 5.37
CA VAL A 44 -23.65 12.98 5.65
C VAL A 44 -22.58 12.21 6.36
N GLY A 45 -22.83 11.82 7.60
CA GLY A 45 -21.86 11.07 8.42
C GLY A 45 -21.56 9.71 7.77
N PRO A 46 -20.52 9.01 8.25
CA PRO A 46 -20.18 7.70 7.71
C PRO A 46 -21.32 6.71 7.90
N GLU A 47 -21.65 5.96 6.84
CA GLU A 47 -22.76 4.99 6.87
C GLU A 47 -22.30 3.59 6.44
N GLY A 48 -22.95 2.57 7.00
CA GLY A 48 -22.85 1.18 6.57
C GLY A 48 -21.50 0.50 6.88
N GLN A 49 -21.24 -0.63 6.20
CA GLN A 49 -20.07 -1.48 6.39
C GLN A 49 -19.44 -1.87 5.04
N LEU A 50 -18.12 -1.82 4.94
CA LEU A 50 -17.32 -2.41 3.87
C LEU A 50 -16.57 -3.62 4.42
N THR A 51 -16.82 -4.79 3.84
CA THR A 51 -16.11 -6.03 4.18
C THR A 51 -15.13 -6.39 3.07
N TRP A 52 -13.86 -6.43 3.42
CA TRP A 52 -12.78 -6.74 2.51
C TRP A 52 -12.19 -8.11 2.79
N GLY A 53 -12.41 -9.07 1.88
CA GLY A 53 -11.81 -10.41 1.94
C GLY A 53 -10.34 -10.34 1.54
N ILE A 54 -9.43 -10.47 2.49
CA ILE A 54 -7.99 -10.39 2.29
C ILE A 54 -7.35 -11.78 2.24
N HIS A 55 -6.21 -11.89 1.55
CA HIS A 55 -5.52 -13.13 1.24
C HIS A 55 -4.48 -13.57 2.28
N VAL A 56 -4.21 -12.72 3.28
CA VAL A 56 -3.19 -12.95 4.31
C VAL A 56 -3.80 -12.89 5.71
N SER A 57 -3.20 -13.58 6.67
CA SER A 57 -3.49 -13.40 8.08
C SER A 57 -2.88 -12.09 8.57
N LEU A 58 -3.65 -11.35 9.36
CA LEU A 58 -3.16 -10.14 10.01
C LEU A 58 -2.39 -10.50 11.29
N ALA A 59 -1.31 -9.77 11.55
CA ALA A 59 -0.49 -9.94 12.75
C ALA A 59 -0.56 -8.69 13.63
N PRO A 60 -0.72 -8.82 14.97
CA PRO A 60 -0.78 -7.67 15.87
C PRO A 60 0.45 -6.74 15.80
N VAL A 61 1.60 -7.26 15.40
CA VAL A 61 2.81 -6.46 15.15
C VAL A 61 2.60 -5.38 14.07
N TRP A 62 1.65 -5.56 13.16
CA TRP A 62 1.32 -4.58 12.12
C TRP A 62 0.42 -3.44 12.61
N PHE A 63 -0.08 -3.53 13.86
CA PHE A 63 -0.86 -2.46 14.48
C PHE A 63 0.04 -1.41 15.14
N ASP A 64 1.33 -1.68 15.24
CA ASP A 64 2.33 -0.79 15.83
C ASP A 64 3.36 -0.36 14.77
N PRO A 65 3.34 0.93 14.34
CA PRO A 65 4.30 1.42 13.37
C PRO A 65 5.77 1.17 13.74
N ALA A 66 6.08 1.13 15.05
CA ALA A 66 7.46 0.95 15.51
C ALA A 66 8.10 -0.37 15.09
N ASP A 67 7.30 -1.42 14.84
CA ASP A 67 7.79 -2.77 14.54
C ASP A 67 7.70 -3.11 13.03
N VAL A 68 7.33 -2.16 12.17
CA VAL A 68 7.10 -2.41 10.75
C VAL A 68 8.41 -2.53 9.99
N SER A 69 8.60 -3.65 9.30
CA SER A 69 9.84 -4.02 8.58
C SER A 69 9.96 -3.47 7.15
N GLY A 70 9.18 -2.44 6.79
CA GLY A 70 9.30 -1.77 5.47
C GLY A 70 8.67 -2.52 4.29
N ILE A 71 7.79 -3.49 4.54
CA ILE A 71 6.97 -4.16 3.53
C ILE A 71 5.60 -3.49 3.43
N ILE A 72 4.98 -3.59 2.24
CA ILE A 72 3.73 -2.87 1.96
C ILE A 72 2.52 -3.38 2.77
N THR A 73 2.49 -4.67 3.15
CA THR A 73 1.30 -5.28 3.77
C THR A 73 0.84 -4.60 5.07
N PRO A 74 1.73 -4.23 6.02
CA PRO A 74 1.34 -3.49 7.21
C PRO A 74 0.69 -2.14 6.91
N PHE A 75 1.04 -1.49 5.80
CA PHE A 75 0.47 -0.19 5.44
C PHE A 75 -1.03 -0.26 5.14
N MET A 76 -1.57 -1.43 4.77
CA MET A 76 -3.02 -1.66 4.70
C MET A 76 -3.71 -1.32 6.04
N VAL A 77 -3.08 -1.66 7.16
CA VAL A 77 -3.58 -1.36 8.50
C VAL A 77 -3.18 0.05 8.95
N LEU A 78 -1.93 0.47 8.66
CA LEU A 78 -1.43 1.78 9.07
C LEU A 78 -2.23 2.93 8.48
N TYR A 79 -2.61 2.85 7.19
CA TYR A 79 -3.45 3.86 6.53
C TYR A 79 -4.85 3.97 7.14
N ALA A 80 -5.35 2.90 7.78
CA ALA A 80 -6.63 2.92 8.46
C ALA A 80 -6.53 3.46 9.89
N LEU A 81 -5.59 2.93 10.70
CA LEU A 81 -5.49 3.20 12.13
C LEU A 81 -4.67 4.44 12.48
N HIS A 82 -3.61 4.73 11.70
CA HIS A 82 -2.63 5.75 12.03
C HIS A 82 -2.56 6.83 10.96
N ASP A 83 -1.82 7.88 11.28
CA ASP A 83 -1.43 8.87 10.30
C ASP A 83 0.08 9.17 10.42
N ALA A 84 0.68 9.59 9.30
CA ALA A 84 2.10 9.87 9.23
C ALA A 84 2.35 11.38 9.17
N MET A 85 3.59 11.78 9.42
CA MET A 85 4.01 13.17 9.19
C MET A 85 3.80 13.57 7.73
N VAL A 86 4.31 12.74 6.83
CA VAL A 86 4.18 12.83 5.38
C VAL A 86 3.89 11.42 4.88
N LYS A 87 3.03 11.24 3.88
CA LYS A 87 2.72 9.92 3.32
C LYS A 87 2.31 10.02 1.84
N PRO A 88 2.40 8.94 1.06
CA PRO A 88 1.81 8.89 -0.28
C PRO A 88 0.30 9.11 -0.24
N MET A 89 -0.17 9.98 -1.12
CA MET A 89 -1.59 10.30 -1.31
C MET A 89 -1.88 10.44 -2.81
N PRO A 90 -3.14 10.49 -3.23
CA PRO A 90 -3.48 10.72 -4.63
C PRO A 90 -2.76 11.94 -5.22
N GLY A 91 -2.02 11.71 -6.30
CA GLY A 91 -1.26 12.75 -7.01
C GLY A 91 0.07 13.19 -6.40
N GLN A 92 0.42 12.74 -5.19
CA GLN A 92 1.67 13.11 -4.52
C GLN A 92 2.27 11.94 -3.73
N VAL A 93 3.51 11.57 -4.01
CA VAL A 93 4.25 10.54 -3.25
C VAL A 93 4.65 11.05 -1.85
N LEU A 94 5.00 12.33 -1.74
CA LEU A 94 5.30 13.03 -0.49
C LEU A 94 4.21 14.09 -0.26
N ALA A 95 3.10 13.69 0.31
CA ALA A 95 1.99 14.60 0.62
C ALA A 95 1.97 15.02 2.09
N PRO A 96 1.68 16.29 2.38
CA PRO A 96 1.43 16.76 3.75
C PRO A 96 0.32 15.95 4.42
N SER A 97 0.58 15.49 5.65
CA SER A 97 -0.37 14.75 6.47
C SER A 97 -0.43 15.36 7.87
N LEU A 98 0.08 14.72 8.92
CA LEU A 98 0.17 15.36 10.24
C LEU A 98 1.12 16.57 10.24
N ALA A 99 2.17 16.57 9.42
CA ALA A 99 2.88 17.78 9.07
C ALA A 99 2.09 18.51 7.98
N GLU A 100 1.66 19.73 8.25
CA GLU A 100 1.05 20.61 7.23
C GLU A 100 2.09 21.26 6.32
N ALA A 101 3.31 21.43 6.82
CA ALA A 101 4.46 21.97 6.08
C ALA A 101 5.78 21.41 6.63
N TRP A 102 6.79 21.40 5.78
CA TRP A 102 8.17 21.16 6.16
C TRP A 102 9.12 21.95 5.25
N SER A 103 10.35 22.17 5.72
CA SER A 103 11.46 22.71 4.92
C SER A 103 12.74 21.92 5.15
N ALA A 104 13.61 21.92 4.14
CA ALA A 104 14.94 21.31 4.18
C ALA A 104 15.89 22.24 3.41
N GLU A 105 16.67 23.06 4.09
CA GLU A 105 17.46 24.10 3.44
C GLU A 105 18.85 23.63 3.01
N ASP A 106 19.48 22.74 3.78
CA ASP A 106 20.89 22.35 3.61
C ASP A 106 21.12 20.83 3.58
N GLY A 107 20.04 20.05 3.54
CA GLY A 107 20.11 18.59 3.66
C GLY A 107 20.53 18.08 5.05
N LEU A 108 20.78 18.97 6.00
CA LEU A 108 21.15 18.69 7.40
C LEU A 108 20.03 18.96 8.38
N THR A 109 19.11 19.86 8.00
CA THR A 109 18.08 20.38 8.89
C THR A 109 16.71 20.24 8.23
N TYR A 110 15.80 19.57 8.91
CA TYR A 110 14.41 19.39 8.47
C TYR A 110 13.47 19.97 9.53
N ASP A 111 12.82 21.08 9.21
CA ASP A 111 11.82 21.72 10.05
C ASP A 111 10.43 21.24 9.69
N PHE A 112 9.62 20.88 10.69
CA PHE A 112 8.24 20.45 10.49
C PHE A 112 7.28 21.32 11.30
N THR A 113 6.17 21.69 10.67
CA THR A 113 5.01 22.30 11.33
C THR A 113 3.87 21.30 11.37
N LEU A 114 3.42 20.93 12.57
CA LEU A 114 2.29 20.03 12.75
C LEU A 114 0.96 20.74 12.47
N ARG A 115 0.03 19.99 11.93
CA ARG A 115 -1.33 20.41 11.66
C ARG A 115 -2.06 20.77 12.95
N GLU A 116 -2.72 21.92 12.96
CA GLU A 116 -3.52 22.36 14.09
C GLU A 116 -4.76 21.48 14.28
N GLY A 117 -5.05 21.12 15.52
CA GLY A 117 -6.27 20.38 15.89
C GLY A 117 -6.29 18.89 15.51
N ALA A 118 -5.23 18.34 14.94
CA ALA A 118 -5.13 16.90 14.69
C ALA A 118 -5.20 16.12 16.01
N LYS A 119 -6.04 15.07 16.06
CA LYS A 119 -6.33 14.30 17.27
C LYS A 119 -6.05 12.82 17.07
N PHE A 120 -5.64 12.17 18.14
CA PHE A 120 -5.70 10.73 18.28
C PHE A 120 -7.14 10.26 18.56
N HIS A 121 -7.39 8.97 18.40
CA HIS A 121 -8.71 8.35 18.61
C HIS A 121 -9.26 8.51 20.04
N ASN A 122 -8.39 8.74 21.03
CA ASN A 122 -8.77 9.03 22.43
C ASN A 122 -9.06 10.50 22.70
N GLY A 123 -8.99 11.36 21.67
CA GLY A 123 -9.28 12.79 21.74
C GLY A 123 -8.09 13.69 22.12
N GLU A 124 -6.93 13.12 22.48
CA GLU A 124 -5.71 13.88 22.72
C GLU A 124 -5.19 14.52 21.43
N LEU A 125 -4.63 15.71 21.51
CA LEU A 125 -3.99 16.39 20.37
C LEU A 125 -2.68 15.68 20.02
N VAL A 126 -2.38 15.60 18.73
CA VAL A 126 -1.05 15.19 18.24
C VAL A 126 -0.06 16.34 18.45
N THR A 127 1.07 16.05 19.07
CA THR A 127 2.09 17.04 19.43
C THR A 127 3.49 16.65 18.94
N ALA A 128 4.42 17.61 18.96
CA ALA A 128 5.83 17.38 18.64
C ALA A 128 6.50 16.34 19.58
N ASP A 129 6.03 16.22 20.83
CA ASP A 129 6.47 15.17 21.76
C ASP A 129 6.11 13.78 21.26
N ASP A 130 4.91 13.60 20.68
CA ASP A 130 4.49 12.32 20.10
C ASP A 130 5.33 11.95 18.87
N VAL A 131 5.69 12.92 18.05
CA VAL A 131 6.56 12.74 16.88
C VAL A 131 7.95 12.29 17.31
N LYS A 132 8.57 12.99 18.25
CA LYS A 132 9.88 12.63 18.80
C LYS A 132 9.85 11.23 19.42
N PHE A 133 8.87 10.96 20.27
CA PHE A 133 8.67 9.66 20.90
C PHE A 133 8.51 8.54 19.88
N SER A 134 7.70 8.76 18.83
CA SER A 134 7.47 7.76 17.78
C SER A 134 8.76 7.40 17.04
N PHE A 135 9.59 8.40 16.71
CA PHE A 135 10.89 8.17 16.08
C PHE A 135 11.87 7.46 17.01
N GLU A 136 11.99 7.90 18.27
CA GLU A 136 12.94 7.33 19.24
C GLU A 136 12.62 5.88 19.62
N ARG A 137 11.33 5.48 19.57
CA ARG A 137 10.94 4.09 19.83
C ARG A 137 10.87 3.22 18.57
N TYR A 138 11.05 3.80 17.36
CA TYR A 138 11.04 3.05 16.11
C TYR A 138 12.19 2.04 16.05
N ARG A 139 11.88 0.81 15.61
CA ARG A 139 12.86 -0.30 15.48
C ARG A 139 12.59 -1.16 14.24
N GLY A 140 11.83 -0.61 13.29
CA GLY A 140 11.52 -1.25 12.00
C GLY A 140 12.62 -1.12 10.97
N ALA A 141 12.25 -1.17 9.69
CA ALA A 141 13.19 -1.09 8.58
C ALA A 141 14.04 0.18 8.62
N SER A 142 15.32 0.03 8.29
CA SER A 142 16.32 1.13 8.25
C SER A 142 16.49 1.89 9.58
N HIS A 143 16.07 1.28 10.71
CA HIS A 143 16.23 1.88 12.04
C HIS A 143 17.67 2.30 12.32
N ASP A 144 18.63 1.38 12.13
CA ASP A 144 20.05 1.63 12.43
C ASP A 144 20.62 2.75 11.56
N LEU A 145 20.24 2.77 10.27
CA LEU A 145 20.65 3.82 9.35
C LEU A 145 20.14 5.20 9.81
N MET A 146 18.84 5.30 10.12
CA MET A 146 18.23 6.57 10.57
C MET A 146 18.80 7.03 11.90
N SER A 147 18.92 6.14 12.88
CA SER A 147 19.48 6.44 14.20
C SER A 147 20.96 6.84 14.14
N ALA A 148 21.72 6.22 13.22
CA ALA A 148 23.10 6.62 12.99
C ALA A 148 23.24 8.03 12.41
N ARG A 149 22.31 8.49 11.57
CA ARG A 149 22.36 9.76 10.84
C ARG A 149 21.66 10.93 11.54
N VAL A 150 20.59 10.66 12.31
CA VAL A 150 19.90 11.70 13.09
C VAL A 150 20.73 12.05 14.32
N ALA A 151 21.12 13.33 14.44
CA ALA A 151 21.88 13.85 15.58
C ALA A 151 20.97 14.24 16.76
N ALA A 152 19.85 14.89 16.47
CA ALA A 152 18.92 15.38 17.48
C ALA A 152 17.53 15.63 16.88
N ILE A 153 16.51 15.58 17.74
CA ILE A 153 15.16 16.08 17.47
C ILE A 153 14.87 17.17 18.49
N GLU A 154 14.81 18.40 18.02
CA GLU A 154 14.58 19.60 18.83
C GLU A 154 13.12 20.00 18.73
N ILE A 155 12.46 20.21 19.87
CA ILE A 155 11.08 20.67 19.95
C ILE A 155 11.11 22.14 20.32
N THR A 156 10.54 23.01 19.48
CA THR A 156 10.43 24.45 19.74
C THR A 156 9.16 24.75 20.53
N ASP A 157 8.06 24.11 20.16
CA ASP A 157 6.77 24.21 20.82
C ASP A 157 5.90 22.96 20.44
N PRO A 158 4.67 22.81 20.94
CA PRO A 158 3.85 21.63 20.67
C PRO A 158 3.58 21.32 19.19
N ARG A 159 3.78 22.29 18.27
CA ARG A 159 3.54 22.13 16.83
C ARG A 159 4.79 22.20 15.97
N HIS A 160 5.91 22.66 16.49
CA HIS A 160 7.14 22.85 15.72
C HIS A 160 8.27 22.02 16.25
N LEU A 161 8.88 21.25 15.36
CA LEU A 161 10.05 20.43 15.68
C LEU A 161 11.03 20.42 14.51
N ARG A 162 12.28 20.13 14.83
CA ARG A 162 13.42 20.10 13.93
C ARG A 162 14.20 18.81 14.08
N PHE A 163 14.43 18.12 12.96
CA PHE A 163 15.42 17.06 12.89
C PHE A 163 16.76 17.66 12.46
N ARG A 164 17.82 17.37 13.22
CA ARG A 164 19.19 17.67 12.84
C ARG A 164 19.91 16.40 12.46
N LEU A 165 20.53 16.39 11.30
CA LEU A 165 21.33 15.28 10.79
C LEU A 165 22.81 15.55 11.06
N LYS A 166 23.61 14.46 11.17
CA LYS A 166 25.07 14.52 11.36
C LYS A 166 25.82 14.86 10.08
N GLU A 167 25.22 14.53 8.95
CA GLU A 167 25.75 14.75 7.59
C GLU A 167 24.57 14.98 6.62
N PRO A 168 24.77 15.63 5.48
CA PRO A 168 23.71 15.81 4.49
C PRO A 168 23.14 14.46 4.07
N TRP A 169 21.82 14.36 4.02
CA TRP A 169 21.14 13.13 3.61
C TRP A 169 19.87 13.45 2.81
N PRO A 170 19.97 13.55 1.48
CA PRO A 170 18.82 13.92 0.63
C PRO A 170 17.64 12.94 0.71
N ASP A 171 17.89 11.68 1.08
CA ASP A 171 16.83 10.67 1.25
C ASP A 171 16.14 10.68 2.60
N PHE A 172 16.52 11.54 3.55
CA PHE A 172 15.97 11.49 4.91
C PHE A 172 14.43 11.44 4.89
N LEU A 173 13.80 12.35 4.15
CA LEU A 173 12.34 12.41 4.12
C LEU A 173 11.72 11.17 3.48
N THR A 174 12.36 10.58 2.46
CA THR A 174 11.92 9.34 1.82
C THR A 174 11.98 8.15 2.79
N PHE A 175 13.10 8.00 3.52
CA PHE A 175 13.22 6.96 4.54
C PHE A 175 12.25 7.18 5.70
N TYR A 176 12.17 8.40 6.21
CA TYR A 176 11.35 8.75 7.34
C TYR A 176 9.85 8.59 7.09
N SER A 177 9.36 8.90 5.86
CA SER A 177 7.93 9.03 5.59
C SER A 177 7.33 7.91 4.73
N THR A 178 8.02 7.49 3.66
CA THR A 178 7.39 6.63 2.63
C THR A 178 7.96 5.22 2.59
N ALA A 179 9.27 5.07 2.72
CA ALA A 179 9.95 3.78 2.62
C ALA A 179 9.82 2.93 3.90
N THR A 180 9.59 3.57 5.03
CA THR A 180 9.47 2.94 6.35
C THR A 180 8.23 3.43 7.08
N ALA A 181 8.00 2.94 8.30
CA ALA A 181 6.93 3.42 9.15
C ALA A 181 7.42 4.39 10.25
N ALA A 182 8.65 4.90 10.18
CA ALA A 182 9.24 5.76 11.20
C ALA A 182 8.52 7.10 11.39
N GLY A 183 7.89 7.61 10.33
CA GLY A 183 7.11 8.85 10.36
C GLY A 183 5.64 8.69 10.71
N TRP A 184 5.18 7.48 11.07
CA TRP A 184 3.81 7.20 11.51
C TRP A 184 3.70 7.40 13.02
N ILE A 185 2.79 8.28 13.44
CA ILE A 185 2.79 8.84 14.78
C ILE A 185 1.82 8.11 15.70
N VAL A 186 2.27 7.85 16.92
CA VAL A 186 1.51 7.16 17.99
C VAL A 186 1.45 8.01 19.26
N PRO A 187 0.40 7.86 20.10
CA PRO A 187 0.21 8.66 21.28
C PRO A 187 1.16 8.22 22.42
N ARG A 188 2.16 9.04 22.72
CA ARG A 188 3.16 8.79 23.76
C ARG A 188 2.56 8.41 25.10
N ARG A 189 1.68 9.25 25.63
CA ARG A 189 1.08 9.05 26.96
C ARG A 189 0.32 7.74 27.09
N TYR A 190 -0.39 7.35 26.02
CA TYR A 190 -1.11 6.10 26.00
C TYR A 190 -0.16 4.90 26.03
N ILE A 191 0.89 4.91 25.21
CA ILE A 191 1.88 3.83 25.16
C ILE A 191 2.65 3.72 26.48
N GLU A 192 3.08 4.85 27.05
CA GLU A 192 3.72 4.86 28.38
C GLU A 192 2.84 4.24 29.48
N LYS A 193 1.51 4.36 29.35
CA LYS A 193 0.53 3.78 30.29
C LYS A 193 0.32 2.28 30.09
N VAL A 194 0.21 1.80 28.83
CA VAL A 194 -0.22 0.41 28.54
C VAL A 194 0.94 -0.51 28.13
N GLY A 195 2.09 0.06 27.77
CA GLY A 195 3.23 -0.65 27.20
C GLY A 195 3.00 -1.12 25.77
N ASP A 196 4.07 -1.61 25.11
CA ASP A 196 4.03 -2.05 23.70
C ASP A 196 3.01 -3.19 23.49
N GLU A 197 2.96 -4.17 24.38
CA GLU A 197 2.03 -5.30 24.26
C GLU A 197 0.56 -4.88 24.51
N GLY A 198 0.33 -3.91 25.39
CA GLY A 198 -0.99 -3.31 25.58
C GLY A 198 -1.43 -2.52 24.36
N PHE A 199 -0.51 -1.78 23.74
CA PHE A 199 -0.77 -1.03 22.53
C PHE A 199 -1.15 -1.94 21.36
N LYS A 200 -0.45 -3.06 21.14
CA LYS A 200 -0.78 -4.02 20.08
C LYS A 200 -2.14 -4.70 20.26
N LYS A 201 -2.65 -4.79 21.50
CA LYS A 201 -3.98 -5.33 21.80
C LYS A 201 -5.11 -4.33 21.58
N ALA A 202 -4.84 -3.04 21.81
CA ALA A 202 -5.80 -1.96 21.69
C ALA A 202 -5.11 -0.72 21.09
N PRO A 203 -4.76 -0.73 19.81
CA PRO A 203 -4.03 0.36 19.20
C PRO A 203 -4.87 1.64 19.12
N ILE A 204 -4.25 2.77 19.41
CA ILE A 204 -4.79 4.11 19.22
C ILE A 204 -3.89 4.85 18.25
N GLY A 205 -4.48 5.38 17.19
CA GLY A 205 -3.78 6.19 16.19
C GLY A 205 -4.48 7.51 15.93
N ALA A 206 -4.03 8.22 14.90
CA ALA A 206 -4.61 9.46 14.40
C ALA A 206 -5.23 9.28 13.00
N GLY A 207 -5.44 8.04 12.56
CA GLY A 207 -5.95 7.70 11.24
C GLY A 207 -7.48 7.82 11.12
N PRO A 208 -8.02 7.56 9.92
CA PRO A 208 -9.45 7.72 9.65
C PRO A 208 -10.35 6.70 10.35
N TYR A 209 -9.81 5.58 10.84
CA TYR A 209 -10.56 4.54 11.53
C TYR A 209 -9.99 4.20 12.90
N LYS A 210 -10.86 3.97 13.86
CA LYS A 210 -10.57 3.50 15.22
C LYS A 210 -10.62 1.98 15.28
N PHE A 211 -9.75 1.39 16.08
CA PHE A 211 -9.78 -0.04 16.40
C PHE A 211 -11.05 -0.38 17.21
N VAL A 212 -11.74 -1.45 16.82
CA VAL A 212 -12.90 -2.01 17.54
C VAL A 212 -12.53 -3.38 18.11
N SER A 213 -12.13 -4.33 17.25
CA SER A 213 -11.76 -5.68 17.68
C SER A 213 -10.85 -6.36 16.67
N PHE A 214 -10.07 -7.32 17.14
CA PHE A 214 -9.28 -8.21 16.32
C PHE A 214 -9.42 -9.65 16.81
N THR A 215 -9.80 -10.53 15.90
CA THR A 215 -9.84 -11.98 16.11
C THR A 215 -8.78 -12.61 15.20
N PRO A 216 -7.66 -13.12 15.76
CA PRO A 216 -6.58 -13.71 14.97
C PRO A 216 -7.06 -14.77 13.99
N GLY A 217 -6.61 -14.67 12.73
CA GLY A 217 -7.00 -15.58 11.66
C GLY A 217 -8.44 -15.44 11.16
N VAL A 218 -9.24 -14.52 11.71
CA VAL A 218 -10.63 -14.29 11.34
C VAL A 218 -10.84 -12.90 10.75
N GLU A 219 -10.73 -11.85 11.56
CA GLU A 219 -11.00 -10.49 11.10
C GLU A 219 -10.41 -9.39 11.99
N LEU A 220 -10.21 -8.23 11.40
CA LEU A 220 -10.00 -6.94 12.07
C LEU A 220 -11.19 -6.05 11.77
N VAL A 221 -11.80 -5.50 12.83
CA VAL A 221 -12.96 -4.60 12.74
C VAL A 221 -12.57 -3.21 13.18
N LEU A 222 -12.87 -2.24 12.33
CA LEU A 222 -12.57 -0.82 12.51
C LEU A 222 -13.84 0.02 12.38
N GLU A 223 -13.92 1.16 13.08
CA GLU A 223 -15.01 2.12 13.01
C GLU A 223 -14.49 3.50 12.62
N ALA A 224 -15.23 4.22 11.77
CA ALA A 224 -14.87 5.55 11.31
C ALA A 224 -14.60 6.51 12.48
N PHE A 225 -13.60 7.36 12.34
CA PHE A 225 -13.27 8.42 13.28
C PHE A 225 -13.85 9.74 12.81
N ASP A 226 -14.97 10.17 13.42
CA ASP A 226 -15.73 11.36 13.01
C ASP A 226 -14.94 12.67 13.16
N GLN A 227 -13.92 12.67 14.04
CA GLN A 227 -13.02 13.83 14.26
C GLN A 227 -11.72 13.74 13.46
N TYR A 228 -11.67 12.87 12.43
CA TYR A 228 -10.50 12.80 11.57
C TYR A 228 -10.25 14.14 10.88
N TRP A 229 -9.03 14.63 11.00
CA TRP A 229 -8.67 16.01 10.60
C TRP A 229 -8.87 16.30 9.11
N ARG A 230 -8.74 15.30 8.24
CA ARG A 230 -8.84 15.50 6.80
C ARG A 230 -10.30 15.42 6.31
N LYS A 231 -10.89 14.27 6.41
CA LYS A 231 -12.27 13.99 6.06
C LYS A 231 -12.69 12.67 6.72
N PRO A 232 -13.80 12.64 7.46
CA PRO A 232 -14.33 11.37 7.95
C PRO A 232 -14.55 10.39 6.79
N PRO A 233 -14.30 9.09 7.00
CA PRO A 233 -14.60 8.06 5.99
C PRO A 233 -16.07 8.09 5.58
N ASN A 234 -16.35 7.73 4.32
CA ASN A 234 -17.75 7.58 3.88
C ASN A 234 -18.42 6.32 4.47
N VAL A 235 -17.61 5.32 4.81
CA VAL A 235 -18.07 4.03 5.35
C VAL A 235 -17.85 4.00 6.86
N LYS A 236 -18.93 3.71 7.62
CA LYS A 236 -18.89 3.72 9.08
C LYS A 236 -18.04 2.57 9.65
N ARG A 237 -18.13 1.38 9.08
CA ARG A 237 -17.46 0.18 9.58
C ARG A 237 -16.63 -0.48 8.48
N LEU A 238 -15.35 -0.64 8.71
CA LEU A 238 -14.42 -1.37 7.85
C LEU A 238 -14.06 -2.71 8.49
N VAL A 239 -14.27 -3.81 7.76
CA VAL A 239 -13.93 -5.16 8.20
C VAL A 239 -12.90 -5.75 7.25
N LEU A 240 -11.72 -6.09 7.74
CA LEU A 240 -10.72 -6.87 7.01
C LEU A 240 -10.89 -8.34 7.40
N LYS A 241 -11.58 -9.10 6.56
CA LYS A 241 -11.89 -10.53 6.80
C LYS A 241 -10.81 -11.41 6.18
N VAL A 242 -10.21 -12.27 6.98
CA VAL A 242 -9.15 -13.19 6.54
C VAL A 242 -9.77 -14.37 5.78
N VAL A 243 -9.50 -14.46 4.48
CA VAL A 243 -9.97 -15.55 3.59
C VAL A 243 -8.80 -15.95 2.69
N PRO A 244 -7.85 -16.79 3.15
CA PRO A 244 -6.62 -17.12 2.42
C PRO A 244 -6.87 -17.82 1.08
N GLU A 245 -7.85 -18.72 1.04
CA GLU A 245 -8.17 -19.50 -0.15
C GLU A 245 -8.88 -18.66 -1.23
N GLU A 246 -8.32 -18.63 -2.45
CA GLU A 246 -8.83 -17.80 -3.56
C GLU A 246 -10.24 -18.20 -4.00
N THR A 247 -10.51 -19.49 -4.10
CA THR A 247 -11.85 -20.04 -4.44
C THR A 247 -12.91 -19.61 -3.44
N THR A 248 -12.59 -19.73 -2.14
CA THR A 248 -13.47 -19.30 -1.04
C THR A 248 -13.69 -17.80 -1.07
N ARG A 249 -12.65 -17.02 -1.37
CA ARG A 249 -12.70 -15.55 -1.46
C ARG A 249 -13.59 -15.10 -2.61
N LEU A 250 -13.46 -15.71 -3.80
CA LEU A 250 -14.33 -15.43 -4.95
C LEU A 250 -15.78 -15.86 -4.67
N ALA A 251 -15.98 -17.03 -4.06
CA ALA A 251 -17.32 -17.50 -3.69
C ALA A 251 -18.01 -16.57 -2.69
N ALA A 252 -17.27 -16.06 -1.68
CA ALA A 252 -17.78 -15.10 -0.72
C ALA A 252 -18.20 -13.77 -1.40
N LEU A 253 -17.42 -13.29 -2.38
CA LEU A 253 -17.78 -12.12 -3.18
C LEU A 253 -19.06 -12.35 -4.00
N LYS A 254 -19.18 -13.52 -4.66
CA LYS A 254 -20.38 -13.87 -5.44
C LYS A 254 -21.64 -13.95 -4.59
N ARG A 255 -21.53 -14.41 -3.33
CA ARG A 255 -22.66 -14.45 -2.38
C ARG A 255 -22.91 -13.11 -1.67
N GLY A 256 -22.04 -12.11 -1.87
CA GLY A 256 -22.14 -10.83 -1.18
C GLY A 256 -21.76 -10.87 0.30
N GLU A 257 -21.01 -11.89 0.74
CA GLU A 257 -20.46 -12.01 2.10
C GLU A 257 -19.27 -11.09 2.32
N VAL A 258 -18.57 -10.75 1.25
CA VAL A 258 -17.57 -9.70 1.17
C VAL A 258 -17.89 -8.75 0.03
N ASP A 259 -17.48 -7.51 0.15
CA ASP A 259 -17.66 -6.45 -0.86
C ASP A 259 -16.52 -6.39 -1.84
N ILE A 260 -15.33 -6.71 -1.35
CA ILE A 260 -14.09 -6.78 -2.12
C ILE A 260 -13.42 -8.11 -1.85
N ALA A 261 -12.99 -8.82 -2.91
CA ALA A 261 -12.15 -9.99 -2.84
C ALA A 261 -10.76 -9.65 -3.38
N TYR A 262 -9.76 -9.61 -2.49
CA TYR A 262 -8.40 -9.23 -2.84
C TYR A 262 -7.61 -10.36 -3.47
N SER A 263 -6.82 -10.04 -4.52
CA SER A 263 -5.84 -10.96 -5.11
C SER A 263 -6.44 -12.29 -5.56
N ILE A 264 -7.25 -12.25 -6.61
CA ILE A 264 -7.75 -13.41 -7.35
C ILE A 264 -6.85 -13.61 -8.58
N ARG A 265 -6.46 -14.84 -8.92
CA ARG A 265 -5.53 -15.11 -10.02
C ARG A 265 -6.02 -16.20 -10.97
N GLY A 266 -5.36 -16.30 -12.14
CA GLY A 266 -5.56 -17.34 -13.12
C GLY A 266 -7.01 -17.49 -13.60
N GLU A 267 -7.48 -18.71 -13.66
CA GLU A 267 -8.85 -19.04 -14.10
C GLU A 267 -9.94 -18.40 -13.22
N LEU A 268 -9.69 -18.24 -11.93
CA LEU A 268 -10.63 -17.58 -11.01
C LEU A 268 -10.78 -16.09 -11.32
N ALA A 269 -9.71 -15.42 -11.74
CA ALA A 269 -9.78 -14.03 -12.19
C ALA A 269 -10.54 -13.90 -13.52
N GLU A 270 -10.39 -14.88 -14.42
CA GLU A 270 -11.17 -14.95 -15.65
C GLU A 270 -12.65 -15.22 -15.37
N GLU A 271 -12.96 -16.10 -14.41
CA GLU A 271 -14.33 -16.35 -13.93
C GLU A 271 -14.93 -15.08 -13.31
N LEU A 272 -14.17 -14.37 -12.47
CA LEU A 272 -14.56 -13.09 -11.89
C LEU A 272 -14.93 -12.08 -12.98
N ARG A 273 -14.08 -11.93 -14.01
CA ARG A 273 -14.26 -10.99 -15.12
C ARG A 273 -15.56 -11.28 -15.92
N ARG A 274 -15.96 -12.54 -16.01
CA ARG A 274 -17.19 -12.98 -16.70
C ARG A 274 -18.44 -13.00 -15.82
N THR A 275 -18.28 -12.84 -14.50
CA THR A 275 -19.43 -12.89 -13.58
C THR A 275 -20.19 -11.56 -13.63
N PRO A 276 -21.49 -11.58 -14.01
CA PRO A 276 -22.30 -10.37 -14.05
C PRO A 276 -22.30 -9.63 -12.71
N ARG A 277 -22.32 -8.29 -12.76
CA ARG A 277 -22.35 -7.38 -11.60
C ARG A 277 -21.08 -7.38 -10.72
N LEU A 278 -20.08 -8.18 -11.04
CA LEU A 278 -18.75 -8.09 -10.42
C LEU A 278 -17.81 -7.32 -11.36
N THR A 279 -16.86 -6.61 -10.77
CA THR A 279 -15.85 -5.85 -11.51
C THR A 279 -14.47 -6.34 -11.16
N LEU A 280 -13.63 -6.62 -12.16
CA LEU A 280 -12.22 -6.88 -11.99
C LEU A 280 -11.47 -5.54 -11.93
N LYS A 281 -10.73 -5.30 -10.84
CA LYS A 281 -9.91 -4.10 -10.62
C LYS A 281 -8.45 -4.50 -10.43
N PRO A 282 -7.60 -4.47 -11.49
CA PRO A 282 -6.18 -4.70 -11.36
C PRO A 282 -5.50 -3.57 -10.58
N ALA A 283 -4.55 -3.92 -9.70
CA ALA A 283 -3.70 -2.98 -9.00
C ALA A 283 -2.25 -3.49 -9.03
N VAL A 284 -1.39 -2.82 -9.78
CA VAL A 284 0.04 -3.19 -9.84
C VAL A 284 0.75 -2.69 -8.59
N VAL A 285 1.52 -3.57 -7.96
CA VAL A 285 2.29 -3.23 -6.76
C VAL A 285 3.51 -2.37 -7.08
N GLN A 286 3.93 -1.54 -6.14
CA GLN A 286 5.15 -0.73 -6.25
C GLN A 286 6.45 -1.50 -5.98
N GLY A 287 6.44 -2.81 -6.02
CA GLY A 287 7.62 -3.65 -5.83
C GLY A 287 7.77 -4.67 -6.94
N VAL A 288 8.96 -5.17 -7.13
CA VAL A 288 9.26 -6.20 -8.12
C VAL A 288 9.34 -7.56 -7.44
N PHE A 289 8.54 -8.54 -7.91
CA PHE A 289 8.75 -9.94 -7.54
C PHE A 289 9.98 -10.46 -8.26
N CYS A 290 10.86 -11.10 -7.53
CA CYS A 290 12.13 -11.64 -8.02
C CYS A 290 12.52 -12.92 -7.30
N VAL A 291 13.45 -13.66 -7.89
CA VAL A 291 14.12 -14.79 -7.27
C VAL A 291 15.45 -14.30 -6.71
N TYR A 292 15.69 -14.55 -5.44
CA TYR A 292 16.92 -14.25 -4.74
C TYR A 292 17.67 -15.53 -4.38
N PHE A 293 19.00 -15.48 -4.44
CA PHE A 293 19.91 -16.60 -4.19
C PHE A 293 20.77 -16.32 -2.94
N PRO A 294 20.26 -16.59 -1.71
CA PRO A 294 21.00 -16.31 -0.47
C PRO A 294 22.42 -16.90 -0.44
N ASP A 295 22.59 -18.10 -0.99
CA ASP A 295 23.86 -18.81 -0.98
C ASP A 295 24.84 -18.32 -2.06
N GLN A 296 24.53 -17.28 -2.86
CA GLN A 296 25.47 -16.69 -3.82
C GLN A 296 26.75 -16.14 -3.15
N TRP A 297 26.68 -15.90 -1.86
CA TRP A 297 27.81 -15.40 -1.05
C TRP A 297 28.74 -16.51 -0.54
N ASP A 298 28.34 -17.80 -0.65
CA ASP A 298 29.19 -18.95 -0.30
C ASP A 298 29.93 -19.47 -1.56
N PRO A 299 31.27 -19.38 -1.60
CA PRO A 299 32.06 -19.88 -2.74
C PRO A 299 31.87 -21.37 -3.07
N LYS A 300 31.28 -22.15 -2.15
CA LYS A 300 31.01 -23.58 -2.36
C LYS A 300 29.64 -23.83 -2.99
N SER A 301 28.78 -22.83 -3.01
CA SER A 301 27.45 -22.93 -3.59
C SER A 301 27.48 -22.80 -5.11
N PRO A 302 26.70 -23.59 -5.86
CA PRO A 302 26.52 -23.35 -7.30
C PRO A 302 26.04 -21.94 -7.61
N TRP A 303 25.28 -21.32 -6.71
CA TRP A 303 24.75 -19.95 -6.85
C TRP A 303 25.82 -18.86 -6.80
N HIS A 304 27.04 -19.17 -6.34
CA HIS A 304 28.17 -18.24 -6.34
C HIS A 304 28.60 -17.89 -7.78
N ASP A 305 28.50 -18.85 -8.71
CA ASP A 305 28.80 -18.63 -10.12
C ASP A 305 27.69 -17.80 -10.79
N GLU A 306 28.05 -16.64 -11.33
CA GLU A 306 27.10 -15.75 -12.02
C GLU A 306 26.43 -16.44 -13.21
N ARG A 307 27.12 -17.34 -13.92
CA ARG A 307 26.57 -18.09 -15.06
C ARG A 307 25.37 -18.95 -14.64
N VAL A 308 25.39 -19.51 -13.42
CA VAL A 308 24.26 -20.28 -12.85
C VAL A 308 23.07 -19.38 -12.59
N ARG A 309 23.30 -18.17 -12.02
CA ARG A 309 22.24 -17.20 -11.78
C ARG A 309 21.65 -16.65 -13.08
N HIS A 310 22.50 -16.38 -14.09
CA HIS A 310 22.04 -16.03 -15.45
C HIS A 310 21.19 -17.14 -16.07
N ALA A 311 21.61 -18.40 -15.94
CA ALA A 311 20.84 -19.54 -16.43
C ALA A 311 19.45 -19.61 -15.76
N ALA A 312 19.41 -19.43 -14.44
CA ALA A 312 18.13 -19.39 -13.71
C ALA A 312 17.22 -18.24 -14.21
N SER A 313 17.78 -17.04 -14.44
CA SER A 313 17.02 -15.92 -14.97
C SER A 313 16.48 -16.17 -16.39
N LEU A 314 17.30 -16.75 -17.28
CA LEU A 314 16.91 -17.08 -18.65
C LEU A 314 15.86 -18.20 -18.74
N ALA A 315 15.74 -19.01 -17.68
CA ALA A 315 14.74 -20.09 -17.61
C ALA A 315 13.34 -19.59 -17.29
N ILE A 316 13.17 -18.39 -16.72
CA ILE A 316 11.86 -17.89 -16.27
C ILE A 316 11.05 -17.42 -17.49
N ASP A 317 9.97 -18.14 -17.78
CA ASP A 317 8.94 -17.74 -18.74
C ASP A 317 8.00 -16.69 -18.12
N ARG A 318 8.43 -15.44 -18.19
CA ARG A 318 7.72 -14.31 -17.58
C ARG A 318 6.40 -14.02 -18.27
N GLU A 319 6.38 -14.07 -19.61
CA GLU A 319 5.19 -13.78 -20.41
C GLU A 319 4.13 -14.86 -20.22
N GLY A 320 4.49 -16.14 -20.39
CA GLY A 320 3.55 -17.25 -20.21
C GLY A 320 2.99 -17.31 -18.79
N THR A 321 3.85 -17.11 -17.78
CA THR A 321 3.41 -17.08 -16.37
C THR A 321 2.54 -15.86 -16.08
N ASN A 322 2.86 -14.68 -16.63
CA ASN A 322 2.05 -13.47 -16.49
C ASN A 322 0.65 -13.67 -17.06
N GLN A 323 0.58 -14.21 -18.28
CA GLN A 323 -0.70 -14.48 -18.94
C GLN A 323 -1.53 -15.50 -18.14
N ALA A 324 -0.90 -16.56 -17.64
CA ALA A 324 -1.58 -17.61 -16.89
C ALA A 324 -2.09 -17.17 -15.52
N LEU A 325 -1.29 -16.39 -14.77
CA LEU A 325 -1.59 -16.07 -13.37
C LEU A 325 -2.27 -14.70 -13.20
N THR A 326 -1.95 -13.72 -14.05
CA THR A 326 -2.44 -12.35 -13.88
C THR A 326 -3.08 -11.76 -15.15
N LEU A 327 -3.47 -12.63 -16.10
CA LEU A 327 -4.15 -12.24 -17.35
C LEU A 327 -3.38 -11.16 -18.15
N GLY A 328 -2.05 -11.14 -18.03
CA GLY A 328 -1.17 -10.15 -18.67
C GLY A 328 -1.11 -8.79 -17.97
N TYR A 329 -1.75 -8.62 -16.81
CA TYR A 329 -1.77 -7.31 -16.12
C TYR A 329 -0.50 -6.99 -15.33
N SER A 330 0.35 -7.98 -15.01
CA SER A 330 1.65 -7.72 -14.38
C SER A 330 2.61 -7.06 -15.37
N LEU A 331 3.51 -6.21 -14.86
CA LEU A 331 4.47 -5.51 -15.72
C LEU A 331 5.82 -6.22 -15.67
N ILE A 332 6.24 -6.77 -16.81
CA ILE A 332 7.55 -7.38 -16.97
C ILE A 332 8.61 -6.26 -16.88
N THR A 333 9.66 -6.51 -16.13
CA THR A 333 10.76 -5.55 -15.94
C THR A 333 12.08 -6.30 -15.85
N GLY A 334 13.15 -5.69 -16.36
CA GLY A 334 14.52 -6.19 -16.19
C GLY A 334 15.17 -5.71 -14.89
N ASN A 335 14.59 -4.71 -14.19
CA ASN A 335 15.10 -4.27 -12.91
C ASN A 335 14.50 -5.13 -11.79
N PRO A 336 15.31 -5.87 -11.00
CA PRO A 336 14.79 -6.78 -10.00
C PRO A 336 14.35 -6.11 -8.69
N LEU A 337 14.77 -4.87 -8.44
CA LEU A 337 14.55 -4.19 -7.17
C LEU A 337 13.78 -2.87 -7.30
N VAL A 338 14.08 -2.09 -8.34
CA VAL A 338 13.56 -0.73 -8.51
C VAL A 338 12.42 -0.74 -9.53
N PRO A 339 11.19 -0.38 -9.14
CA PRO A 339 10.06 -0.23 -10.06
C PRO A 339 10.22 0.97 -10.99
N ASP A 340 9.60 0.91 -12.16
CA ASP A 340 9.67 1.89 -13.25
C ASP A 340 9.23 3.32 -12.89
N HIS A 341 8.43 3.48 -11.85
CA HIS A 341 7.88 4.76 -11.40
C HIS A 341 8.64 5.38 -10.21
N TYR A 342 9.73 4.75 -9.77
CA TYR A 342 10.55 5.27 -8.67
C TYR A 342 11.54 6.33 -9.18
N GLU A 343 11.79 7.33 -8.37
CA GLU A 343 12.87 8.26 -8.60
C GLU A 343 14.21 7.51 -8.71
N PHE A 344 15.03 7.91 -9.66
CA PHE A 344 16.29 7.25 -10.05
C PHE A 344 16.12 5.83 -10.58
N PHE A 345 14.98 5.49 -11.17
CA PHE A 345 14.85 4.23 -11.91
C PHE A 345 15.77 4.24 -13.15
N TRP A 346 16.60 3.23 -13.24
CA TRP A 346 17.37 2.93 -14.46
C TRP A 346 16.66 1.84 -15.26
N GLN A 347 16.44 2.10 -16.56
CA GLN A 347 15.77 1.17 -17.47
C GLN A 347 16.76 0.12 -17.99
N PRO A 348 16.74 -1.12 -17.48
CA PRO A 348 17.54 -2.22 -18.05
C PRO A 348 16.90 -2.76 -19.33
N PRO A 349 17.65 -3.58 -20.11
CA PRO A 349 17.05 -4.42 -21.14
C PRO A 349 15.97 -5.34 -20.57
N GLU A 350 14.98 -5.69 -21.37
CA GLU A 350 13.99 -6.70 -20.99
C GLU A 350 14.69 -8.05 -20.77
N PRO A 351 14.32 -8.81 -19.71
CA PRO A 351 14.92 -10.09 -19.43
C PRO A 351 14.48 -11.13 -20.46
N ALA A 352 15.43 -11.73 -21.14
CA ALA A 352 15.17 -12.77 -22.13
C ALA A 352 14.64 -14.08 -21.49
N TYR A 353 13.85 -14.82 -22.27
CA TYR A 353 13.51 -16.22 -22.01
C TYR A 353 14.19 -17.11 -23.02
N ASP A 354 15.23 -17.85 -22.60
CA ASP A 354 15.99 -18.78 -23.46
C ASP A 354 16.46 -20.00 -22.66
N PRO A 355 15.61 -21.03 -22.52
CA PRO A 355 15.98 -22.28 -21.84
C PRO A 355 17.15 -23.04 -22.49
N LYS A 356 17.41 -22.84 -23.77
CA LYS A 356 18.52 -23.48 -24.46
C LYS A 356 19.84 -22.84 -24.05
N GLN A 357 19.91 -21.52 -24.07
CA GLN A 357 21.08 -20.79 -23.57
C GLN A 357 21.28 -21.02 -22.07
N ALA A 358 20.20 -21.11 -21.28
CA ALA A 358 20.26 -21.46 -19.87
C ALA A 358 20.96 -22.79 -19.63
N LYS A 359 20.57 -23.85 -20.36
CA LYS A 359 21.25 -25.18 -20.27
C LYS A 359 22.71 -25.12 -20.67
N LYS A 360 23.07 -24.33 -21.68
CA LYS A 360 24.46 -24.13 -22.08
C LYS A 360 25.27 -23.47 -20.97
N LEU A 361 24.76 -22.39 -20.37
CA LEU A 361 25.43 -21.72 -19.25
C LEU A 361 25.63 -22.64 -18.05
N LEU A 362 24.66 -23.51 -17.72
CA LEU A 362 24.81 -24.51 -16.68
C LEU A 362 25.93 -25.51 -17.01
N ALA A 363 25.99 -26.00 -18.26
CA ALA A 363 27.04 -26.90 -18.69
C ALA A 363 28.41 -26.24 -18.63
N ASP A 364 28.56 -24.99 -19.09
CA ASP A 364 29.77 -24.18 -19.03
C ASP A 364 30.21 -23.88 -17.58
N ALA A 365 29.25 -23.85 -16.63
CA ALA A 365 29.50 -23.71 -15.18
C ALA A 365 29.79 -25.05 -14.47
N GLY A 366 29.86 -26.15 -15.20
CA GLY A 366 30.14 -27.47 -14.64
C GLY A 366 28.91 -28.29 -14.21
N HIS A 367 27.70 -27.87 -14.58
CA HIS A 367 26.46 -28.53 -14.24
C HIS A 367 25.67 -28.98 -15.49
N PRO A 368 26.23 -29.81 -16.41
CA PRO A 368 25.58 -30.18 -17.66
C PRO A 368 24.27 -30.97 -17.47
N ASN A 369 24.10 -31.63 -16.33
CA ASN A 369 22.87 -32.37 -15.95
C ASN A 369 22.04 -31.65 -14.89
N GLY A 370 22.32 -30.35 -14.67
CA GLY A 370 21.73 -29.58 -13.59
C GLY A 370 22.23 -30.02 -12.20
N PHE A 371 21.52 -29.57 -11.15
CA PHE A 371 21.87 -29.88 -9.76
C PHE A 371 20.63 -29.82 -8.85
N ASP A 372 20.74 -30.37 -7.63
CA ASP A 372 19.75 -30.20 -6.57
C ASP A 372 19.97 -28.84 -5.89
N ALA A 373 19.06 -27.91 -6.12
CA ALA A 373 19.10 -26.56 -5.59
C ALA A 373 18.49 -26.43 -4.18
N GLY A 374 18.05 -27.54 -3.59
CA GLY A 374 17.46 -27.54 -2.25
C GLY A 374 16.04 -26.96 -2.19
N ASP A 375 15.80 -26.10 -1.20
CA ASP A 375 14.46 -25.56 -0.95
C ASP A 375 14.26 -24.21 -1.65
N TYR A 376 13.07 -24.02 -2.20
CA TYR A 376 12.56 -22.76 -2.75
C TYR A 376 11.52 -22.19 -1.79
N TYR A 377 11.88 -21.17 -1.04
CA TYR A 377 11.01 -20.54 -0.05
C TYR A 377 10.17 -19.44 -0.66
N CYS A 378 8.87 -19.46 -0.39
CA CYS A 378 7.96 -18.38 -0.76
C CYS A 378 6.94 -18.11 0.34
N ASP A 379 6.34 -16.95 0.30
CA ASP A 379 5.10 -16.66 1.03
C ASP A 379 3.97 -17.55 0.47
N SER A 380 3.24 -18.24 1.34
CA SER A 380 2.16 -19.16 0.97
C SER A 380 1.06 -18.48 0.13
N SER A 381 0.86 -17.18 0.29
CA SER A 381 -0.09 -16.40 -0.51
C SER A 381 0.30 -16.26 -1.99
N TYR A 382 1.54 -16.63 -2.35
CA TYR A 382 2.10 -16.55 -3.69
C TYR A 382 2.73 -17.87 -4.15
N SER A 383 2.30 -18.99 -3.58
CA SER A 383 2.84 -20.32 -3.89
C SER A 383 2.68 -20.71 -5.37
N ASN A 384 1.58 -20.31 -6.00
CA ASN A 384 1.33 -20.54 -7.42
C ASN A 384 2.37 -19.86 -8.34
N ILE A 385 2.91 -18.69 -7.96
CA ILE A 385 4.05 -18.09 -8.65
C ILE A 385 5.29 -18.97 -8.43
N GLY A 386 5.50 -19.43 -7.20
CA GLY A 386 6.61 -20.32 -6.85
C GLY A 386 6.58 -21.64 -7.61
N GLU A 387 5.41 -22.25 -7.77
CA GLU A 387 5.20 -23.46 -8.57
C GLU A 387 5.66 -23.25 -10.02
N ALA A 388 5.17 -22.18 -10.68
CA ALA A 388 5.54 -21.86 -12.05
C ALA A 388 7.06 -21.63 -12.22
N ILE A 389 7.70 -20.94 -11.26
CA ILE A 389 9.15 -20.69 -11.32
C ILE A 389 9.95 -21.98 -11.07
N VAL A 390 9.52 -22.83 -10.12
CA VAL A 390 10.17 -24.13 -9.86
C VAL A 390 10.09 -25.02 -11.11
N ASP A 391 8.96 -25.06 -11.80
CA ASP A 391 8.80 -25.81 -13.06
C ASP A 391 9.72 -25.26 -14.16
N ASN A 392 9.86 -23.94 -14.29
CA ASN A 392 10.79 -23.33 -15.23
C ASN A 392 12.25 -23.70 -14.93
N LEU A 393 12.65 -23.67 -13.66
CA LEU A 393 13.99 -24.08 -13.22
C LEU A 393 14.24 -25.57 -13.48
N GLN A 394 13.26 -26.42 -13.20
CA GLN A 394 13.33 -27.86 -13.45
C GLN A 394 13.50 -28.18 -14.93
N ALA A 395 12.87 -27.42 -15.83
CA ALA A 395 12.99 -27.59 -17.28
C ALA A 395 14.44 -27.44 -17.80
N ILE A 396 15.31 -26.74 -17.06
CA ILE A 396 16.74 -26.62 -17.36
C ILE A 396 17.64 -27.49 -16.49
N GLY A 397 17.08 -28.31 -15.58
CA GLY A 397 17.78 -29.25 -14.71
C GLY A 397 18.10 -28.72 -13.30
N ILE A 398 17.68 -27.51 -12.95
CA ILE A 398 17.76 -27.00 -11.56
C ILE A 398 16.54 -27.52 -10.78
N ARG A 399 16.78 -28.47 -9.89
CA ARG A 399 15.73 -29.11 -9.09
C ARG A 399 15.58 -28.45 -7.74
N ALA A 400 14.41 -27.87 -7.46
CA ALA A 400 14.12 -27.23 -6.19
C ALA A 400 12.82 -27.77 -5.57
N ARG A 401 12.70 -27.72 -4.25
CA ARG A 401 11.51 -28.12 -3.49
C ARG A 401 10.79 -26.89 -2.98
N LEU A 402 9.56 -26.67 -3.43
CA LEU A 402 8.76 -25.54 -2.98
C LEU A 402 8.43 -25.66 -1.48
N ARG A 403 8.60 -24.57 -0.74
CA ARG A 403 8.36 -24.42 0.70
C ARG A 403 7.54 -23.17 1.00
N PRO A 404 6.23 -23.23 0.84
CA PRO A 404 5.34 -22.12 1.22
C PRO A 404 5.36 -21.93 2.75
N ILE A 405 5.44 -20.67 3.17
CA ILE A 405 5.47 -20.27 4.60
C ILE A 405 4.42 -19.18 4.80
N GLU A 406 3.73 -19.21 5.93
CA GLU A 406 2.78 -18.15 6.31
C GLU A 406 3.47 -16.76 6.29
N ARG A 407 2.72 -15.74 5.88
CA ARG A 407 3.23 -14.39 5.56
C ARG A 407 4.11 -13.77 6.65
N ALA A 408 3.63 -13.73 7.89
CA ALA A 408 4.38 -13.06 8.97
C ALA A 408 5.66 -13.85 9.34
N ALA A 409 5.56 -15.18 9.37
CA ALA A 409 6.69 -16.06 9.61
C ALA A 409 7.71 -16.00 8.47
N PHE A 410 7.26 -15.89 7.20
CA PHE A 410 8.13 -15.72 6.04
C PHE A 410 8.95 -14.44 6.16
N ILE A 411 8.30 -13.30 6.41
CA ILE A 411 8.96 -12.00 6.52
C ILE A 411 9.97 -12.00 7.69
N LYS A 412 9.57 -12.52 8.85
CA LYS A 412 10.48 -12.61 9.99
C LYS A 412 11.72 -13.44 9.67
N ARG A 413 11.55 -14.64 9.12
CA ARG A 413 12.69 -15.49 8.74
C ARG A 413 13.56 -14.87 7.65
N TYR A 414 12.97 -14.09 6.74
CA TYR A 414 13.71 -13.39 5.70
C TYR A 414 14.57 -12.26 6.30
N SER A 415 14.00 -11.42 7.16
CA SER A 415 14.76 -10.37 7.85
C SER A 415 15.81 -10.92 8.82
N ASP A 416 15.53 -12.04 9.48
CA ASP A 416 16.47 -12.74 10.36
C ASP A 416 17.58 -13.52 9.59
N LYS A 417 17.61 -13.45 8.25
CA LYS A 417 18.59 -14.13 7.37
C LYS A 417 18.61 -15.67 7.54
N GLN A 418 17.44 -16.29 7.80
CA GLN A 418 17.34 -17.72 8.10
C GLN A 418 17.17 -18.62 6.87
N PHE A 419 16.99 -18.05 5.69
CA PHE A 419 16.82 -18.83 4.46
C PHE A 419 18.15 -19.15 3.79
N LYS A 420 18.15 -20.25 3.04
CA LYS A 420 19.23 -20.71 2.16
C LYS A 420 18.64 -21.02 0.78
N ASN A 421 19.53 -21.35 -0.15
CA ASN A 421 19.18 -21.80 -1.50
C ASN A 421 18.44 -20.74 -2.32
N ILE A 422 17.09 -20.75 -2.32
CA ILE A 422 16.29 -19.87 -3.16
C ILE A 422 15.17 -19.22 -2.35
N ILE A 423 14.96 -17.94 -2.56
CA ILE A 423 13.82 -17.19 -2.00
C ILE A 423 13.06 -16.52 -3.15
N GLN A 424 11.74 -16.65 -3.17
CA GLN A 424 10.87 -15.78 -3.93
C GLN A 424 10.62 -14.52 -3.09
N ALA A 425 11.21 -13.41 -3.48
CA ALA A 425 11.01 -12.12 -2.84
C ALA A 425 9.99 -11.28 -3.62
N GLY A 426 9.17 -10.53 -2.89
CA GLY A 426 8.21 -9.58 -3.46
C GLY A 426 8.23 -8.29 -2.66
N PRO A 427 9.34 -7.55 -2.71
CA PRO A 427 9.49 -6.34 -1.92
C PRO A 427 8.54 -5.25 -2.39
N GLY A 428 7.86 -4.61 -1.46
CA GLY A 428 6.95 -3.53 -1.76
C GLY A 428 6.79 -2.58 -0.59
N ALA A 429 7.48 -1.47 -0.61
CA ALA A 429 7.18 -0.27 0.15
C ALA A 429 7.44 0.92 -0.76
N PHE A 430 6.84 2.06 -0.52
CA PHE A 430 7.19 3.28 -1.26
C PHE A 430 8.66 3.65 -1.02
N GLY A 431 9.22 4.47 -1.90
CA GLY A 431 10.61 4.90 -1.79
C GLY A 431 11.15 5.39 -3.12
N ASN A 432 12.46 5.31 -3.26
CA ASN A 432 13.22 5.55 -4.49
C ASN A 432 14.26 4.44 -4.71
N ALA A 433 15.10 4.56 -5.73
CA ALA A 433 16.14 3.57 -6.00
C ALA A 433 17.08 3.34 -4.81
N ALA A 434 17.48 4.41 -4.11
CA ALA A 434 18.39 4.31 -2.97
C ALA A 434 17.82 3.45 -1.84
N THR A 435 16.53 3.61 -1.51
CA THR A 435 15.87 2.84 -0.45
C THR A 435 15.74 1.36 -0.78
N ARG A 436 15.57 1.02 -2.06
CA ARG A 436 15.50 -0.38 -2.51
C ARG A 436 16.87 -1.04 -2.46
N LEU A 437 17.88 -0.36 -2.99
CA LEU A 437 19.25 -0.84 -2.96
C LEU A 437 19.75 -1.04 -1.52
N GLU A 438 19.48 -0.07 -0.63
CA GLU A 438 19.82 -0.19 0.80
C GLU A 438 19.21 -1.45 1.42
N ALA A 439 17.93 -1.64 1.29
CA ALA A 439 17.22 -2.72 1.96
C ALA A 439 17.63 -4.13 1.49
N PHE A 440 18.03 -4.30 0.22
CA PHE A 440 18.19 -5.61 -0.41
C PHE A 440 19.62 -5.94 -0.88
N ALA A 441 20.46 -4.94 -1.19
CA ALA A 441 21.73 -5.15 -1.86
C ALA A 441 22.96 -4.59 -1.11
N ILE A 442 22.74 -3.79 -0.06
CA ILE A 442 23.80 -3.12 0.69
C ILE A 442 24.00 -3.81 2.04
N LYS A 443 25.26 -3.82 2.49
CA LYS A 443 25.65 -4.39 3.80
C LYS A 443 24.84 -3.77 4.94
N GLY A 444 24.18 -4.61 5.72
CA GLY A 444 23.33 -4.18 6.82
C GLY A 444 21.86 -3.99 6.45
N GLY A 445 21.52 -3.97 5.17
CA GLY A 445 20.13 -3.90 4.70
C GLY A 445 19.27 -5.03 5.27
N VAL A 446 18.01 -4.72 5.60
CA VAL A 446 17.12 -5.63 6.33
C VAL A 446 16.94 -6.98 5.64
N PHE A 447 16.97 -7.01 4.31
CA PHE A 447 16.82 -8.22 3.49
C PHE A 447 18.08 -8.63 2.73
N ALA A 448 19.20 -7.91 2.89
CA ALA A 448 20.48 -8.24 2.25
C ALA A 448 21.21 -9.35 3.00
N TYR A 449 21.43 -10.51 2.38
CA TYR A 449 22.18 -11.65 2.94
C TYR A 449 23.70 -11.49 2.77
N GLY A 450 24.11 -10.59 1.92
CA GLY A 450 25.47 -10.18 1.65
C GLY A 450 25.46 -8.97 0.73
N SER A 451 26.64 -8.43 0.45
CA SER A 451 26.80 -7.28 -0.45
C SER A 451 28.13 -7.37 -1.19
N TYR A 452 28.24 -6.65 -2.30
CA TYR A 452 29.48 -6.43 -3.01
C TYR A 452 30.14 -5.14 -2.48
N PRO A 453 31.46 -5.14 -2.21
CA PRO A 453 32.17 -3.95 -1.68
C PRO A 453 32.05 -2.71 -2.57
N ASP A 454 31.96 -2.89 -3.90
CA ASP A 454 31.81 -1.79 -4.83
C ASP A 454 30.40 -1.18 -4.77
N LEU A 455 29.34 -2.00 -4.54
CA LEU A 455 27.99 -1.49 -4.28
C LEU A 455 27.92 -0.71 -2.97
N ASP A 456 28.53 -1.22 -1.90
CA ASP A 456 28.58 -0.54 -0.61
C ASP A 456 29.28 0.82 -0.73
N ALA A 457 30.41 0.87 -1.47
CA ALA A 457 31.15 2.13 -1.71
C ALA A 457 30.32 3.15 -2.51
N LEU A 458 29.64 2.71 -3.58
CA LEU A 458 28.76 3.57 -4.37
C LEU A 458 27.57 4.07 -3.53
N TYR A 459 27.01 3.22 -2.67
CA TYR A 459 25.92 3.62 -1.78
C TYR A 459 26.34 4.73 -0.83
N GLN A 460 27.52 4.63 -0.22
CA GLN A 460 28.04 5.70 0.66
C GLN A 460 28.26 7.02 -0.10
N GLN A 461 28.70 6.96 -1.36
CA GLN A 461 28.87 8.16 -2.19
C GLN A 461 27.52 8.83 -2.50
N GLN A 462 26.52 8.07 -2.99
CA GLN A 462 25.21 8.63 -3.32
C GLN A 462 24.47 9.17 -2.09
N ALA A 463 24.70 8.57 -0.92
CA ALA A 463 23.94 8.89 0.30
C ALA A 463 24.18 10.34 0.79
N VAL A 464 25.28 10.97 0.41
CA VAL A 464 25.64 12.35 0.77
C VAL A 464 25.70 13.29 -0.44
N GLU A 465 25.47 12.80 -1.66
CA GLU A 465 25.53 13.60 -2.88
C GLU A 465 24.24 14.43 -3.02
N LEU A 466 24.39 15.75 -3.02
CA LEU A 466 23.28 16.70 -3.14
C LEU A 466 22.96 17.07 -4.60
N ASP A 467 23.91 16.88 -5.52
CA ASP A 467 23.67 17.09 -6.94
C ASP A 467 22.84 15.93 -7.50
N HIS A 468 21.60 16.23 -7.90
CA HIS A 468 20.64 15.22 -8.37
C HIS A 468 21.17 14.42 -9.56
N ALA A 469 21.85 15.05 -10.52
CA ALA A 469 22.35 14.36 -11.72
C ALA A 469 23.53 13.42 -11.40
N LYS A 470 24.45 13.86 -10.55
CA LYS A 470 25.55 12.99 -10.08
C LYS A 470 25.04 11.82 -9.27
N ARG A 471 24.07 12.07 -8.41
CA ARG A 471 23.42 11.06 -7.60
C ARG A 471 22.69 10.02 -8.46
N ALA A 472 21.93 10.48 -9.47
CA ALA A 472 21.30 9.60 -10.47
C ALA A 472 22.31 8.69 -11.15
N ALA A 473 23.44 9.24 -11.62
CA ALA A 473 24.48 8.45 -12.27
C ALA A 473 25.11 7.37 -11.37
N ILE A 474 25.26 7.66 -10.06
CA ILE A 474 25.73 6.66 -9.09
C ILE A 474 24.69 5.55 -8.91
N LEU A 475 23.42 5.92 -8.72
CA LEU A 475 22.33 4.97 -8.54
C LEU A 475 22.07 4.12 -9.79
N ASP A 476 22.21 4.69 -10.98
CA ASP A 476 22.16 3.95 -12.25
C ASP A 476 23.26 2.89 -12.32
N LYS A 477 24.51 3.26 -11.95
CA LYS A 477 25.62 2.31 -11.90
C LYS A 477 25.40 1.19 -10.92
N MET A 478 24.82 1.47 -9.76
CA MET A 478 24.48 0.44 -8.78
C MET A 478 23.42 -0.54 -9.32
N GLN A 479 22.38 -0.04 -9.96
CA GLN A 479 21.33 -0.85 -10.59
C GLN A 479 21.92 -1.72 -11.72
N GLN A 480 22.82 -1.17 -12.54
CA GLN A 480 23.55 -1.93 -13.58
C GLN A 480 24.30 -3.11 -12.96
N ILE A 481 25.06 -2.89 -11.89
CA ILE A 481 25.81 -3.96 -11.21
C ILE A 481 24.88 -5.06 -10.68
N VAL A 482 23.75 -4.69 -10.07
CA VAL A 482 22.74 -5.65 -9.57
C VAL A 482 22.17 -6.50 -10.70
N VAL A 483 21.86 -5.89 -11.85
CA VAL A 483 21.32 -6.57 -13.04
C VAL A 483 22.38 -7.43 -13.73
N GLU A 484 23.57 -6.87 -13.99
CA GLU A 484 24.66 -7.57 -14.68
C GLU A 484 25.13 -8.82 -13.93
N ARG A 485 25.22 -8.76 -12.60
CA ARG A 485 25.61 -9.91 -11.75
C ARG A 485 24.46 -10.84 -11.39
N VAL A 486 23.26 -10.56 -11.87
CA VAL A 486 22.03 -11.28 -11.49
C VAL A 486 21.99 -11.53 -9.97
N VAL A 487 22.16 -10.46 -9.18
CA VAL A 487 22.04 -10.56 -7.72
C VAL A 487 20.64 -11.06 -7.35
N PHE A 488 19.67 -10.65 -8.15
CA PHE A 488 18.29 -11.12 -8.16
C PHE A 488 17.85 -11.37 -9.61
N ALA A 489 17.07 -12.41 -9.86
CA ALA A 489 16.42 -12.62 -11.14
C ALA A 489 15.00 -12.03 -11.10
N PRO A 490 14.68 -10.98 -11.89
CA PRO A 490 13.36 -10.36 -11.87
C PRO A 490 12.30 -11.32 -12.40
N ILE A 491 11.09 -11.23 -11.84
CA ILE A 491 9.89 -11.88 -12.39
C ILE A 491 9.03 -10.80 -13.05
N TRP A 492 8.39 -9.94 -12.25
CA TRP A 492 7.53 -8.81 -12.69
C TRP A 492 7.19 -7.87 -11.53
N GLN A 493 6.59 -6.72 -11.84
CA GLN A 493 5.77 -5.98 -10.88
C GLN A 493 4.38 -6.65 -10.88
N LEU A 494 4.04 -7.34 -9.79
CA LEU A 494 2.82 -8.14 -9.71
C LEU A 494 1.56 -7.28 -9.77
N ALA A 495 0.61 -7.64 -10.61
CA ALA A 495 -0.74 -7.12 -10.55
C ALA A 495 -1.61 -7.95 -9.62
N PHE A 496 -2.18 -7.30 -8.61
CA PHE A 496 -3.24 -7.88 -7.81
C PHE A 496 -4.57 -7.68 -8.53
N LEU A 497 -5.21 -8.77 -8.92
CA LEU A 497 -6.51 -8.76 -9.59
C LEU A 497 -7.60 -8.83 -8.51
N ASN A 498 -8.30 -7.71 -8.30
CA ASN A 498 -9.25 -7.59 -7.21
C ASN A 498 -10.67 -7.67 -7.74
N GLY A 499 -11.51 -8.44 -7.06
CA GLY A 499 -12.93 -8.51 -7.32
C GLY A 499 -13.67 -7.45 -6.51
N VAL A 500 -14.52 -6.67 -7.17
CA VAL A 500 -15.33 -5.63 -6.54
C VAL A 500 -16.80 -5.96 -6.79
N GLY A 501 -17.56 -6.03 -5.70
CA GLY A 501 -18.98 -6.34 -5.70
C GLY A 501 -19.87 -5.15 -6.07
N PRO A 502 -21.15 -5.40 -6.38
CA PRO A 502 -22.06 -4.38 -6.87
C PRO A 502 -22.45 -3.31 -5.83
N ARG A 503 -22.15 -3.54 -4.58
CA ARG A 503 -22.36 -2.55 -3.51
C ARG A 503 -21.25 -1.52 -3.38
N VAL A 504 -20.15 -1.71 -4.16
CA VAL A 504 -18.95 -0.88 -4.14
C VAL A 504 -18.87 -0.02 -5.40
N GLY A 505 -19.06 1.32 -5.37
CA GLY A 505 -18.86 2.24 -6.53
C GLY A 505 -17.45 2.84 -6.54
N GLU A 506 -16.88 3.21 -5.38
CA GLU A 506 -15.46 3.57 -5.29
C GLU A 506 -14.76 2.66 -4.29
N SER A 507 -13.90 1.82 -4.82
CA SER A 507 -13.15 0.85 -4.01
C SER A 507 -11.88 1.43 -3.36
N GLY A 508 -11.40 2.57 -3.83
CA GLY A 508 -10.12 3.15 -3.43
C GLY A 508 -8.89 2.53 -4.11
N PHE A 509 -9.04 1.44 -4.90
CA PHE A 509 -7.93 0.87 -5.65
C PHE A 509 -7.45 1.83 -6.75
N GLY A 510 -6.14 2.09 -6.76
CA GLY A 510 -5.50 2.95 -7.75
C GLY A 510 -5.64 4.44 -7.49
N LEU A 511 -6.30 4.88 -6.42
CA LEU A 511 -6.32 6.29 -6.02
C LEU A 511 -4.90 6.77 -5.65
N ILE A 512 -4.14 5.95 -4.93
CA ILE A 512 -2.71 6.16 -4.75
C ILE A 512 -1.99 5.26 -5.78
N PRO A 513 -1.27 5.84 -6.75
CA PRO A 513 -0.60 5.08 -7.81
C PRO A 513 0.30 3.98 -7.24
N ARG A 514 0.21 2.79 -7.82
CA ARG A 514 1.02 1.61 -7.44
C ARG A 514 0.83 1.14 -5.99
N PHE A 515 -0.15 1.66 -5.25
CA PHE A 515 -0.53 1.11 -3.96
C PHE A 515 -1.52 -0.04 -4.16
N PRO A 516 -1.21 -1.26 -3.72
CA PRO A 516 -2.01 -2.44 -4.07
C PRO A 516 -3.26 -2.60 -3.21
N TYR A 517 -3.42 -1.77 -2.19
CA TYR A 517 -4.55 -1.81 -1.26
C TYR A 517 -5.48 -0.63 -1.44
N THR A 518 -6.66 -0.71 -0.85
CA THR A 518 -7.58 0.40 -0.74
C THR A 518 -6.96 1.51 0.11
N ALA A 519 -6.75 2.68 -0.47
CA ALA A 519 -6.32 3.89 0.22
C ALA A 519 -6.46 5.12 -0.71
N PRO A 520 -6.67 6.33 -0.16
CA PRO A 520 -6.94 6.61 1.25
C PRO A 520 -8.32 6.11 1.66
N TYR A 521 -8.45 5.64 2.90
CA TYR A 521 -9.67 5.00 3.39
C TYR A 521 -10.89 5.92 3.54
N GLU A 522 -10.72 7.21 3.50
CA GLU A 522 -11.83 8.18 3.37
C GLU A 522 -12.40 8.28 1.95
N GLY A 523 -11.75 7.63 0.98
CA GLY A 523 -12.15 7.60 -0.43
C GLY A 523 -13.28 6.63 -0.77
N PRO A 524 -13.28 5.38 -0.28
CA PRO A 524 -14.30 4.38 -0.59
C PRO A 524 -15.72 4.89 -0.31
N ARG A 525 -16.63 4.59 -1.22
CA ARG A 525 -18.03 5.05 -1.15
C ARG A 525 -19.00 3.93 -1.46
N PRO A 526 -20.18 3.96 -0.81
CA PRO A 526 -21.35 3.14 -1.08
C PRO A 526 -22.00 3.44 -2.47
N GLU A 527 -22.67 2.46 -3.17
CA GLU A 527 -23.48 2.65 -4.40
C GLU A 527 -24.77 3.40 -4.06
N SER A 528 -25.05 4.60 -4.58
CA SER A 528 -26.30 5.32 -4.25
C SER A 528 -27.52 4.68 -4.89
N GLY A 529 -28.63 4.65 -4.16
CA GLY A 529 -29.92 4.19 -4.65
C GLY A 529 -30.30 2.74 -4.33
N LEU A 530 -29.46 2.02 -3.59
CA LEU A 530 -29.87 0.78 -2.98
C LEU A 530 -30.32 1.08 -1.53
N GLU A 531 -31.50 0.67 -1.10
CA GLU A 531 -31.94 0.89 0.28
C GLU A 531 -31.05 0.18 1.30
N PRO A 532 -30.73 0.81 2.44
CA PRO A 532 -30.01 0.13 3.51
C PRO A 532 -30.82 -1.06 3.99
N HIS A 533 -30.22 -2.26 4.01
CA HIS A 533 -30.84 -3.34 4.74
C HIS A 533 -30.97 -2.92 6.21
N PRO A 534 -32.17 -3.06 6.80
CA PRO A 534 -32.37 -2.69 8.20
C PRO A 534 -31.40 -3.48 9.07
N MET A 535 -30.68 -2.78 9.93
CA MET A 535 -29.85 -3.43 10.94
C MET A 535 -30.73 -4.36 11.78
N PRO A 536 -30.41 -5.64 11.94
CA PRO A 536 -31.11 -6.44 12.93
C PRO A 536 -30.88 -5.81 14.30
N HIS A 537 -31.98 -5.46 14.96
CA HIS A 537 -31.93 -5.03 16.36
C HIS A 537 -31.28 -6.16 17.17
N LEU A 538 -30.14 -5.89 17.79
CA LEU A 538 -29.53 -6.76 18.78
C LEU A 538 -30.45 -6.82 20.01
N THR A 539 -31.43 -7.72 19.98
CA THR A 539 -31.97 -8.27 21.21
C THR A 539 -30.93 -9.24 21.75
N ALA A 540 -30.45 -8.93 22.95
CA ALA A 540 -29.53 -9.80 23.67
C ALA A 540 -30.15 -11.18 23.83
N LEU A 541 -29.70 -12.14 23.04
CA LEU A 541 -29.67 -13.60 23.29
C LEU A 541 -29.31 -14.33 21.98
N GLU A 542 -28.32 -15.22 22.07
CA GLU A 542 -27.90 -16.23 21.11
C GLU A 542 -26.88 -15.80 20.04
N GLY A 543 -25.71 -16.43 20.14
CA GLY A 543 -24.59 -16.29 19.23
C GLY A 543 -24.87 -16.88 17.84
N ILE A 544 -25.25 -16.00 16.93
CA ILE A 544 -25.23 -16.22 15.49
C ILE A 544 -24.67 -14.96 14.85
N ALA A 545 -23.55 -15.12 14.15
CA ALA A 545 -22.92 -14.04 13.41
C ALA A 545 -23.81 -13.59 12.24
N PHE A 546 -24.24 -12.34 12.23
CA PHE A 546 -24.90 -11.73 11.09
C PHE A 546 -23.94 -10.78 10.35
N SER A 547 -23.90 -10.95 9.05
CA SER A 547 -23.13 -10.14 8.11
C SER A 547 -24.04 -9.01 7.58
N LEU A 548 -23.63 -7.77 7.69
CA LEU A 548 -24.34 -6.61 7.16
C LEU A 548 -23.61 -5.94 6.00
N CYS A 549 -24.37 -5.36 5.10
CA CYS A 549 -24.01 -4.92 3.76
C CYS A 549 -24.03 -3.40 3.55
N VAL A 550 -23.21 -2.88 2.67
CA VAL A 550 -22.96 -1.47 2.37
C VAL A 550 -22.99 -1.12 0.89
N TYR A 551 -23.15 0.11 0.53
CA TYR A 551 -23.66 0.75 -0.68
C TYR A 551 -22.76 1.77 -1.37
N ILE A 552 -22.80 2.00 -2.70
CA ILE A 552 -22.00 3.01 -3.41
C ILE A 552 -22.55 3.53 -4.78
N ASP A 553 -22.44 4.79 -5.16
CA ASP A 553 -23.06 5.47 -6.33
C ASP A 553 -22.17 5.61 -7.59
N ARG A 554 -22.79 5.49 -8.77
CA ARG A 554 -22.18 5.53 -10.11
C ARG A 554 -21.96 6.93 -10.70
N ARG A 555 -22.34 8.03 -10.08
CA ARG A 555 -22.50 9.31 -10.78
C ARG A 555 -21.27 10.22 -10.86
N TYR A 556 -20.11 9.84 -10.32
CA TYR A 556 -18.89 10.66 -10.39
C TYR A 556 -17.67 9.85 -10.80
N LEU A 557 -17.60 9.51 -12.09
CA LEU A 557 -16.32 9.28 -12.76
C LEU A 557 -15.87 10.64 -13.33
N PRO A 558 -14.74 11.19 -12.96
CA PRO A 558 -14.13 12.23 -13.77
C PRO A 558 -13.71 11.60 -15.09
N THR A 559 -14.28 12.08 -16.19
CA THR A 559 -13.78 11.86 -17.54
C THR A 559 -12.37 12.44 -17.58
N VAL A 560 -11.37 11.60 -17.47
CA VAL A 560 -10.01 11.99 -17.87
C VAL A 560 -9.97 11.82 -19.38
N LEU A 561 -10.08 12.92 -20.08
CA LEU A 561 -9.69 13.07 -21.48
C LEU A 561 -8.17 13.19 -21.53
N VAL A 562 -7.58 12.27 -22.32
CA VAL A 562 -6.24 12.23 -22.94
C VAL A 562 -5.05 12.26 -22.00
#